data_35a6464e2d40cb8eeb4a44821d36d635
#
_entry.id   35a6464e2d40cb8eeb4a44821d36d635
#
_cell.length_a   1.000
_cell.length_b   1.000
_cell.length_c   1.000
_cell.angle_alpha   90.00
_cell.angle_beta   90.00
_cell.angle_gamma   90.00
#
_symmetry.space_group_name_H-M   'P 1'
#
loop_
_entity.id
_entity.type
_entity.pdbx_description
1 polymer ?
#
loop_
_entity_poly.entity_id
_entity_poly.type
_entity_poly.pdbx_seq_one_letter_code
_entity_poly.pdbx_strand_id
1 'polypeptide(L)'
;MAATAVTARQRILTALTGLHLLIVGATFGGMVVVGPLLPQVMFYKLGLEPLTAARYMGVIFQQLIGPLYLLAGAAVVVEALRLAFGERPHWAVAGVRYVAAGVVLAAVVIFGRYYVPAVQAYQTRGADALASPAFHALHEGSRRVFATGLLAAGVALILVPRR
;
A
#
# COMPACT_ATOMS: atom_id res chain seq x y z
N MET A 1 -24.16 38.61 7.93
CA MET A 1 -23.76 37.22 7.54
C MET A 1 -23.21 36.56 8.82
N ALA A 2 -23.96 35.66 9.47
CA ALA A 2 -23.47 34.93 10.64
C ALA A 2 -22.48 33.83 10.16
N ALA A 3 -21.22 33.99 10.54
CA ALA A 3 -20.24 32.90 10.35
C ALA A 3 -20.69 31.72 11.23
N THR A 4 -21.15 30.65 10.61
CA THR A 4 -21.55 29.43 11.31
C THR A 4 -20.31 28.87 12.03
N ALA A 5 -20.32 28.90 13.36
CA ALA A 5 -19.22 28.34 14.16
C ALA A 5 -19.06 26.84 13.83
N VAL A 6 -17.89 26.47 13.33
CA VAL A 6 -17.53 25.07 13.04
C VAL A 6 -17.53 24.30 14.35
N THR A 7 -18.35 23.26 14.45
CA THR A 7 -18.45 22.44 15.68
C THR A 7 -17.13 21.66 15.91
N ALA A 8 -16.83 21.33 17.19
CA ALA A 8 -15.65 20.52 17.52
C ALA A 8 -15.62 19.19 16.73
N ARG A 9 -16.79 18.56 16.57
CA ARG A 9 -16.94 17.34 15.76
C ARG A 9 -16.53 17.56 14.29
N GLN A 10 -16.94 18.66 13.69
CA GLN A 10 -16.56 18.98 12.29
C GLN A 10 -15.04 19.18 12.14
N ARG A 11 -14.40 19.82 13.14
CA ARG A 11 -12.94 19.98 13.15
C ARG A 11 -12.22 18.64 13.21
N ILE A 12 -12.68 17.74 14.09
CA ILE A 12 -12.13 16.38 14.22
C ILE A 12 -12.27 15.61 12.88
N LEU A 13 -13.46 15.60 12.31
CA LEU A 13 -13.69 14.90 11.03
C LEU A 13 -12.86 15.50 9.87
N THR A 14 -12.62 16.82 9.88
CA THR A 14 -11.73 17.46 8.91
C THR A 14 -10.28 17.02 9.10
N ALA A 15 -9.79 16.98 10.33
CA ALA A 15 -8.45 16.52 10.66
C ALA A 15 -8.27 15.03 10.28
N LEU A 16 -9.24 14.17 10.58
CA LEU A 16 -9.23 12.76 10.19
C LEU A 16 -9.25 12.58 8.65
N THR A 17 -9.94 13.47 7.92
CA THR A 17 -9.91 13.45 6.45
C THR A 17 -8.52 13.81 5.92
N GLY A 18 -7.90 14.85 6.45
CA GLY A 18 -6.52 15.22 6.09
C GLY A 18 -5.52 14.11 6.40
N LEU A 19 -5.65 13.49 7.58
CA LEU A 19 -4.82 12.37 8.00
C LEU A 19 -5.01 11.14 7.10
N HIS A 20 -6.25 10.82 6.74
CA HIS A 20 -6.56 9.75 5.78
C HIS A 20 -5.86 9.99 4.43
N LEU A 21 -5.99 11.19 3.87
CA LEU A 21 -5.35 11.56 2.60
C LEU A 21 -3.82 11.42 2.67
N LEU A 22 -3.21 11.88 3.75
CA LEU A 22 -1.78 11.77 3.96
C LEU A 22 -1.33 10.30 4.03
N ILE A 23 -1.99 9.48 4.84
CA ILE A 23 -1.64 8.08 5.05
C ILE A 23 -1.83 7.28 3.76
N VAL A 24 -3.03 7.38 3.15
CA VAL A 24 -3.35 6.61 1.93
C VAL A 24 -2.52 7.10 0.74
N GLY A 25 -2.30 8.43 0.64
CA GLY A 25 -1.43 9.03 -0.37
C GLY A 25 0.03 8.57 -0.25
N ALA A 26 0.57 8.52 0.97
CA ALA A 26 1.91 8.00 1.24
C ALA A 26 2.01 6.49 0.91
N THR A 27 0.98 5.72 1.29
CA THR A 27 0.91 4.28 0.96
C THR A 27 0.89 4.07 -0.55
N PHE A 28 -0.02 4.73 -1.25
CA PHE A 28 -0.16 4.63 -2.71
C PHE A 28 1.11 5.09 -3.43
N GLY A 29 1.63 6.27 -3.09
CA GLY A 29 2.85 6.83 -3.68
C GLY A 29 4.07 5.94 -3.45
N GLY A 30 4.26 5.44 -2.23
CA GLY A 30 5.34 4.49 -1.90
C GLY A 30 5.24 3.21 -2.72
N MET A 31 4.05 2.63 -2.84
CA MET A 31 3.81 1.43 -3.65
C MET A 31 4.03 1.69 -5.15
N VAL A 32 3.62 2.86 -5.69
CA VAL A 32 3.89 3.22 -7.09
C VAL A 32 5.39 3.35 -7.36
N VAL A 33 6.12 3.98 -6.45
CA VAL A 33 7.59 4.14 -6.61
C VAL A 33 8.28 2.79 -6.61
N VAL A 34 8.00 1.95 -5.63
CA VAL A 34 8.76 0.69 -5.44
C VAL A 34 8.25 -0.44 -6.33
N GLY A 35 6.97 -0.45 -6.68
CA GLY A 35 6.39 -1.47 -7.56
C GLY A 35 6.79 -1.28 -9.02
N PRO A 36 6.15 -0.36 -9.76
CA PRO A 36 6.42 -0.22 -11.19
C PRO A 36 7.63 0.66 -11.53
N LEU A 37 7.91 1.76 -10.78
CA LEU A 37 8.92 2.72 -11.23
C LEU A 37 10.35 2.25 -10.97
N LEU A 38 10.65 1.80 -9.77
CA LEU A 38 12.02 1.46 -9.39
C LEU A 38 12.59 0.27 -10.19
N PRO A 39 11.85 -0.82 -10.44
CA PRO A 39 12.30 -1.88 -11.33
C PRO A 39 12.61 -1.38 -12.74
N GLN A 40 11.77 -0.50 -13.30
CA GLN A 40 12.03 0.09 -14.62
C GLN A 40 13.35 0.86 -14.64
N VAL A 41 13.62 1.65 -13.60
CA VAL A 41 14.90 2.39 -13.51
C VAL A 41 16.06 1.41 -13.43
N MET A 42 16.00 0.41 -12.56
CA MET A 42 17.09 -0.55 -12.35
C MET A 42 17.41 -1.38 -13.61
N PHE A 43 16.40 -1.94 -14.24
CA PHE A 43 16.61 -2.84 -15.38
C PHE A 43 16.83 -2.09 -16.69
N TYR A 44 16.08 -1.03 -16.97
CA TYR A 44 16.10 -0.39 -18.31
C TYR A 44 16.94 0.88 -18.36
N LYS A 45 17.06 1.65 -17.26
CA LYS A 45 17.84 2.88 -17.27
C LYS A 45 19.28 2.67 -16.78
N LEU A 46 19.45 1.88 -15.73
CA LEU A 46 20.79 1.58 -15.18
C LEU A 46 21.41 0.32 -15.79
N GLY A 47 20.63 -0.49 -16.51
CA GLY A 47 21.12 -1.71 -17.14
C GLY A 47 21.71 -2.72 -16.15
N LEU A 48 21.19 -2.76 -14.90
CA LEU A 48 21.71 -3.66 -13.89
C LEU A 48 21.48 -5.12 -14.30
N GLU A 49 22.48 -5.95 -14.05
CA GLU A 49 22.36 -7.39 -14.19
C GLU A 49 21.20 -7.91 -13.30
N PRO A 50 20.36 -8.88 -13.78
CA PRO A 50 19.14 -9.30 -13.12
C PRO A 50 19.30 -9.73 -11.65
N LEU A 51 20.35 -10.47 -11.31
CA LEU A 51 20.60 -10.89 -9.93
C LEU A 51 20.94 -9.70 -9.03
N THR A 52 21.72 -8.76 -9.52
CA THR A 52 22.08 -7.53 -8.82
C THR A 52 20.86 -6.66 -8.58
N ALA A 53 20.05 -6.43 -9.60
CA ALA A 53 18.80 -5.68 -9.49
C ALA A 53 17.83 -6.36 -8.50
N ALA A 54 17.68 -7.69 -8.55
CA ALA A 54 16.84 -8.45 -7.64
C ALA A 54 17.29 -8.30 -6.17
N ARG A 55 18.59 -8.33 -5.90
CA ARG A 55 19.14 -8.13 -4.54
C ARG A 55 18.85 -6.74 -4.01
N TYR A 56 19.05 -5.68 -4.80
CA TYR A 56 18.70 -4.32 -4.40
C TYR A 56 17.20 -4.18 -4.12
N MET A 57 16.35 -4.72 -5.00
CA MET A 57 14.91 -4.72 -4.77
C MET A 57 14.52 -5.46 -3.49
N GLY A 58 15.18 -6.58 -3.18
CA GLY A 58 14.97 -7.32 -1.94
C GLY A 58 15.25 -6.47 -0.71
N VAL A 59 16.37 -5.75 -0.68
CA VAL A 59 16.73 -4.84 0.42
C VAL A 59 15.70 -3.71 0.55
N ILE A 60 15.32 -3.10 -0.57
CA ILE A 60 14.34 -2.00 -0.58
C ILE A 60 12.99 -2.46 -0.03
N PHE A 61 12.50 -3.62 -0.45
CA PHE A 61 11.25 -4.17 0.07
C PHE A 61 11.33 -4.49 1.56
N GLN A 62 12.46 -5.01 2.05
CA GLN A 62 12.65 -5.23 3.50
C GLN A 62 12.51 -3.93 4.29
N GLN A 63 13.13 -2.86 3.82
CA GLN A 63 13.08 -1.56 4.51
C GLN A 63 11.69 -0.91 4.40
N LEU A 64 10.99 -1.12 3.29
CA LEU A 64 9.68 -0.52 3.06
C LEU A 64 8.54 -1.22 3.80
N ILE A 65 8.65 -2.53 4.05
CA ILE A 65 7.51 -3.30 4.55
C ILE A 65 7.06 -2.85 5.95
N GLY A 66 7.98 -2.46 6.82
CA GLY A 66 7.67 -1.91 8.14
C GLY A 66 6.83 -0.63 8.07
N PRO A 67 7.29 0.41 7.38
CA PRO A 67 6.48 1.60 7.09
C PRO A 67 5.13 1.30 6.46
N LEU A 68 5.04 0.37 5.50
CA LEU A 68 3.76 -0.01 4.88
C LEU A 68 2.79 -0.68 5.88
N TYR A 69 3.28 -1.50 6.81
CA TYR A 69 2.43 -2.04 7.88
C TYR A 69 1.84 -0.94 8.76
N LEU A 70 2.66 0.04 9.14
CA LEU A 70 2.22 1.17 9.96
C LEU A 70 1.19 2.02 9.22
N LEU A 71 1.45 2.36 7.96
CA LEU A 71 0.53 3.17 7.16
C LEU A 71 -0.79 2.44 6.88
N ALA A 72 -0.75 1.16 6.49
CA ALA A 72 -1.95 0.38 6.24
C ALA A 72 -2.79 0.18 7.52
N GLY A 73 -2.14 -0.11 8.65
CA GLY A 73 -2.81 -0.17 9.96
C GLY A 73 -3.41 1.15 10.38
N ALA A 74 -2.67 2.26 10.22
CA ALA A 74 -3.15 3.60 10.53
C ALA A 74 -4.34 4.00 9.64
N ALA A 75 -4.38 3.60 8.36
CA ALA A 75 -5.53 3.84 7.49
C ALA A 75 -6.81 3.18 8.04
N VAL A 76 -6.71 1.92 8.49
CA VAL A 76 -7.85 1.21 9.12
C VAL A 76 -8.29 1.91 10.41
N VAL A 77 -7.35 2.33 11.26
CA VAL A 77 -7.65 3.06 12.50
C VAL A 77 -8.36 4.38 12.21
N VAL A 78 -7.88 5.15 11.23
CA VAL A 78 -8.51 6.41 10.84
C VAL A 78 -9.95 6.19 10.34
N GLU A 79 -10.20 5.13 9.57
CA GLU A 79 -11.55 4.78 9.14
C GLU A 79 -12.46 4.43 10.33
N ALA A 80 -11.96 3.66 11.29
CA ALA A 80 -12.70 3.33 12.52
C ALA A 80 -13.01 4.57 13.35
N LEU A 81 -12.04 5.49 13.52
CA LEU A 81 -12.24 6.75 14.22
C LEU A 81 -13.29 7.64 13.53
N ARG A 82 -13.28 7.74 12.21
CA ARG A 82 -14.28 8.51 11.45
C ARG A 82 -15.70 7.99 11.73
N LEU A 83 -15.86 6.66 11.75
CA LEU A 83 -17.12 6.03 12.08
C LEU A 83 -17.52 6.35 13.53
N ALA A 84 -16.60 6.21 14.48
CA ALA A 84 -16.83 6.49 15.91
C ALA A 84 -17.21 7.96 16.16
N PHE A 85 -16.62 8.90 15.43
CA PHE A 85 -17.00 10.32 15.47
C PHE A 85 -18.25 10.66 14.65
N GLY A 86 -18.99 9.63 14.22
CA GLY A 86 -20.33 9.74 13.64
C GLY A 86 -20.32 10.26 12.20
N GLU A 87 -19.27 10.00 11.42
CA GLU A 87 -19.38 10.14 9.99
C GLU A 87 -20.48 9.22 9.46
N ARG A 88 -21.39 9.76 8.67
CA ARG A 88 -22.50 9.01 8.06
C ARG A 88 -22.41 9.12 6.54
N PRO A 89 -21.41 8.48 5.90
CA PRO A 89 -21.34 8.46 4.45
C PRO A 89 -22.48 7.61 3.87
N HIS A 90 -22.76 7.79 2.58
CA HIS A 90 -23.62 6.86 1.88
C HIS A 90 -23.05 5.43 2.04
N TRP A 91 -23.88 4.47 2.41
CA TRP A 91 -23.47 3.11 2.80
C TRP A 91 -22.55 2.42 1.77
N ALA A 92 -22.84 2.60 0.46
CA ALA A 92 -22.05 2.01 -0.61
C ALA A 92 -20.61 2.60 -0.65
N VAL A 93 -20.47 3.92 -0.50
CA VAL A 93 -19.15 4.59 -0.49
C VAL A 93 -18.35 4.17 0.74
N ALA A 94 -19.02 4.10 1.90
CA ALA A 94 -18.40 3.62 3.13
C ALA A 94 -17.93 2.16 2.98
N GLY A 95 -18.79 1.29 2.49
CA GLY A 95 -18.47 -0.12 2.28
C GLY A 95 -17.25 -0.32 1.40
N VAL A 96 -17.22 0.34 0.22
CA VAL A 96 -16.06 0.25 -0.70
C VAL A 96 -14.79 0.78 -0.01
N ARG A 97 -14.86 1.86 0.74
CA ARG A 97 -13.70 2.45 1.44
C ARG A 97 -13.15 1.52 2.52
N TYR A 98 -14.01 0.90 3.33
CA TYR A 98 -13.60 -0.06 4.36
C TYR A 98 -13.03 -1.32 3.76
N VAL A 99 -13.66 -1.85 2.70
CA VAL A 99 -13.11 -3.00 1.96
C VAL A 99 -11.76 -2.65 1.37
N ALA A 100 -11.60 -1.48 0.75
CA ALA A 100 -10.32 -1.04 0.18
C ALA A 100 -9.22 -0.96 1.25
N ALA A 101 -9.50 -0.35 2.42
CA ALA A 101 -8.53 -0.29 3.52
C ALA A 101 -8.16 -1.69 4.04
N GLY A 102 -9.14 -2.59 4.17
CA GLY A 102 -8.91 -3.99 4.54
C GLY A 102 -8.07 -4.75 3.52
N VAL A 103 -8.34 -4.55 2.21
CA VAL A 103 -7.57 -5.16 1.13
C VAL A 103 -6.13 -4.66 1.11
N VAL A 104 -5.91 -3.35 1.31
CA VAL A 104 -4.54 -2.80 1.43
C VAL A 104 -3.80 -3.47 2.58
N LEU A 105 -4.40 -3.52 3.76
CA LEU A 105 -3.77 -4.14 4.93
C LEU A 105 -3.47 -5.63 4.67
N ALA A 106 -4.43 -6.38 4.15
CA ALA A 106 -4.25 -7.80 3.83
C ALA A 106 -3.15 -8.01 2.79
N ALA A 107 -3.13 -7.23 1.72
CA ALA A 107 -2.13 -7.31 0.68
C ALA A 107 -0.72 -7.01 1.23
N VAL A 108 -0.56 -5.97 2.04
CA VAL A 108 0.72 -5.61 2.67
C VAL A 108 1.19 -6.71 3.63
N VAL A 109 0.28 -7.30 4.44
CA VAL A 109 0.60 -8.39 5.35
C VAL A 109 1.03 -9.65 4.58
N ILE A 110 0.27 -10.07 3.58
CA ILE A 110 0.60 -11.25 2.76
C ILE A 110 1.92 -11.02 2.03
N PHE A 111 2.10 -9.85 1.41
CA PHE A 111 3.33 -9.52 0.69
C PHE A 111 4.55 -9.56 1.63
N GLY A 112 4.48 -8.91 2.78
CA GLY A 112 5.61 -8.79 3.70
C GLY A 112 5.91 -10.05 4.50
N ARG A 113 4.89 -10.83 4.87
CA ARG A 113 5.08 -12.04 5.68
C ARG A 113 5.40 -13.27 4.85
N TYR A 114 4.91 -13.33 3.64
CA TYR A 114 5.06 -14.51 2.79
C TYR A 114 6.01 -14.25 1.60
N TYR A 115 5.70 -13.25 0.77
CA TYR A 115 6.45 -13.07 -0.48
C TYR A 115 7.85 -12.51 -0.29
N VAL A 116 8.02 -11.49 0.55
CA VAL A 116 9.36 -10.88 0.77
C VAL A 116 10.38 -11.94 1.24
N PRO A 117 10.15 -12.71 2.31
CA PRO A 117 11.11 -13.72 2.75
C PRO A 117 11.26 -14.87 1.74
N ALA A 118 10.19 -15.29 1.05
CA ALA A 118 10.27 -16.34 0.06
C ALA A 118 11.13 -15.92 -1.15
N VAL A 119 10.95 -14.70 -1.69
CA VAL A 119 11.77 -14.17 -2.77
C VAL A 119 13.22 -14.08 -2.36
N GLN A 120 13.52 -13.61 -1.15
CA GLN A 120 14.89 -13.54 -0.64
C GLN A 120 15.55 -14.91 -0.53
N ALA A 121 14.82 -15.93 -0.11
CA ALA A 121 15.34 -17.30 -0.07
C ALA A 121 15.76 -17.81 -1.46
N TYR A 122 15.11 -17.36 -2.54
CA TYR A 122 15.58 -17.65 -3.90
C TYR A 122 16.81 -16.82 -4.29
N GLN A 123 16.87 -15.55 -3.90
CA GLN A 123 18.01 -14.67 -4.19
C GLN A 123 19.32 -15.17 -3.55
N THR A 124 19.23 -15.78 -2.37
CA THR A 124 20.41 -16.38 -1.70
C THR A 124 20.92 -17.65 -2.39
N ARG A 125 20.07 -18.35 -3.17
CA ARG A 125 20.45 -19.55 -3.94
C ARG A 125 21.13 -19.24 -5.29
N GLY A 126 21.12 -17.96 -5.71
CA GLY A 126 21.83 -17.51 -6.91
C GLY A 126 20.97 -17.46 -8.17
N ALA A 127 21.64 -17.21 -9.32
CA ALA A 127 20.97 -16.93 -10.59
C ALA A 127 20.10 -18.09 -11.10
N ASP A 128 20.56 -19.34 -10.96
CA ASP A 128 19.82 -20.51 -11.43
C ASP A 128 18.48 -20.67 -10.69
N ALA A 129 18.46 -20.38 -9.39
CA ALA A 129 17.23 -20.41 -8.61
C ALA A 129 16.23 -19.33 -9.08
N LEU A 130 16.71 -18.15 -9.45
CA LEU A 130 15.89 -17.06 -10.00
C LEU A 130 15.36 -17.38 -11.42
N ALA A 131 16.02 -18.24 -12.18
CA ALA A 131 15.56 -18.70 -13.49
C ALA A 131 14.55 -19.87 -13.40
N SER A 132 14.31 -20.40 -12.19
CA SER A 132 13.43 -21.56 -12.03
C SER A 132 11.95 -21.25 -12.25
N PRO A 133 11.15 -22.21 -12.79
CA PRO A 133 9.69 -22.04 -12.91
C PRO A 133 9.01 -21.76 -11.57
N ALA A 134 9.53 -22.34 -10.48
CA ALA A 134 8.99 -22.10 -9.13
C ALA A 134 9.18 -20.65 -8.68
N PHE A 135 10.34 -20.04 -8.97
CA PHE A 135 10.54 -18.62 -8.69
C PHE A 135 9.62 -17.74 -9.54
N HIS A 136 9.46 -18.04 -10.82
CA HIS A 136 8.56 -17.29 -11.70
C HIS A 136 7.12 -17.31 -11.19
N ALA A 137 6.60 -18.46 -10.75
CA ALA A 137 5.27 -18.58 -10.17
C ALA A 137 5.14 -17.78 -8.87
N LEU A 138 6.14 -17.85 -7.98
CA LEU A 138 6.20 -17.07 -6.74
C LEU A 138 6.21 -15.57 -7.03
N HIS A 139 7.06 -15.13 -7.96
CA HIS A 139 7.20 -13.73 -8.33
C HIS A 139 5.91 -13.16 -8.96
N GLU A 140 5.26 -13.92 -9.84
CA GLU A 140 3.97 -13.54 -10.41
C GLU A 140 2.89 -13.41 -9.33
N GLY A 141 2.83 -14.35 -8.37
CA GLY A 141 1.94 -14.26 -7.21
C GLY A 141 2.19 -12.99 -6.38
N SER A 142 3.45 -12.67 -6.12
CA SER A 142 3.85 -11.46 -5.39
C SER A 142 3.41 -10.19 -6.11
N ARG A 143 3.57 -10.13 -7.43
CA ARG A 143 3.13 -9.00 -8.27
C ARG A 143 1.62 -8.80 -8.21
N ARG A 144 0.84 -9.90 -8.29
CA ARG A 144 -0.63 -9.83 -8.20
C ARG A 144 -1.10 -9.30 -6.85
N VAL A 145 -0.56 -9.81 -5.76
CA VAL A 145 -0.89 -9.33 -4.41
C VAL A 145 -0.53 -7.86 -4.24
N PHE A 146 0.67 -7.47 -4.66
CA PHE A 146 1.13 -6.08 -4.59
C PHE A 146 0.25 -5.15 -5.44
N ALA A 147 -0.06 -5.53 -6.69
CA ALA A 147 -0.93 -4.76 -7.58
C ALA A 147 -2.36 -4.62 -7.01
N THR A 148 -2.91 -5.68 -6.41
CA THR A 148 -4.21 -5.62 -5.74
C THR A 148 -4.21 -4.60 -4.60
N GLY A 149 -3.17 -4.60 -3.75
CA GLY A 149 -3.00 -3.60 -2.70
C GLY A 149 -2.87 -2.18 -3.25
N LEU A 150 -2.09 -2.00 -4.32
CA LEU A 150 -1.91 -0.71 -4.99
C LEU A 150 -3.23 -0.17 -5.55
N LEU A 151 -4.00 -1.00 -6.25
CA LEU A 151 -5.31 -0.61 -6.80
C LEU A 151 -6.29 -0.25 -5.67
N ALA A 152 -6.32 -1.04 -4.60
CA ALA A 152 -7.16 -0.75 -3.44
C ALA A 152 -6.78 0.57 -2.76
N ALA A 153 -5.48 0.88 -2.63
CA ALA A 153 -5.01 2.16 -2.11
C ALA A 153 -5.43 3.34 -3.01
N GLY A 154 -5.37 3.17 -4.34
CA GLY A 154 -5.88 4.14 -5.31
C GLY A 154 -7.38 4.39 -5.15
N VAL A 155 -8.18 3.33 -5.01
CA VAL A 155 -9.63 3.43 -4.74
C VAL A 155 -9.89 4.17 -3.43
N ALA A 156 -9.19 3.83 -2.35
CA ALA A 156 -9.32 4.50 -1.06
C ALA A 156 -8.96 6.00 -1.13
N LEU A 157 -7.99 6.35 -1.97
CA LEU A 157 -7.57 7.74 -2.19
C LEU A 157 -8.63 8.56 -2.96
N ILE A 158 -9.29 7.95 -3.96
CA ILE A 158 -10.31 8.62 -4.78
C ILE A 158 -11.62 8.81 -4.00
N LEU A 159 -11.99 7.86 -3.15
CA LEU A 159 -13.24 7.85 -2.39
C LEU A 159 -13.20 8.68 -1.11
N VAL A 160 -12.32 9.66 -1.04
CA VAL A 160 -12.32 10.62 0.08
C VAL A 160 -13.67 11.36 0.14
N PRO A 161 -14.29 11.48 1.33
CA PRO A 161 -15.56 12.19 1.46
C PRO A 161 -15.44 13.63 0.98
N ARG A 162 -16.17 13.95 -0.07
CA ARG A 162 -16.42 15.33 -0.46
C ARG A 162 -17.51 15.86 0.49
N ARG A 163 -17.26 16.93 1.16
CA ARG A 163 -18.22 17.67 2.00
C ARG A 163 -18.97 18.67 1.15
#